data_4a320649a2be74e1fe6586d75fd44d17
#
_entry.id   4a320649a2be74e1fe6586d75fd44d17
#
_cell.length_a   1.000
_cell.length_b   1.000
_cell.length_c   1.000
_cell.angle_alpha   90.00
_cell.angle_beta   90.00
_cell.angle_gamma   90.00
#
_symmetry.space_group_name_H-M   'P 1'
#
loop_
_entity.id
_entity.type
_entity.pdbx_description
1 polymer ?
#
loop_
_entity_poly.entity_id
_entity_poly.type
_entity_poly.pdbx_seq_one_letter_code
_entity_poly.pdbx_strand_id
1 'polypeptide(L)'
;NKFSIHHDDQHILINGNATKDINDEITVELKDVNVSYILGLVNFHSVEFAGYATGIARGRSLFGTPEADAKIKVKNFTFEGGRLGTLDVKADWNINDGAINIDGLALDEGKRITDIKGYVSPKNSDIDLHIKAKNTRLEFLNTFCDSFLNDIDVYGTGEVNVVGPLKAIQLIGKAKVEGTAGVTSLNTYYTLRGDSVYLTPDDIVFKNDSIYDRDGHLGIVNGHLRHKNLSNFSYDFN
;
A
#
# COMPACT_ATOMS: atom_id res chain seq x y z
N ASN A 1 20.31 17.98 -22.50
CA ASN A 1 19.75 18.97 -21.59
C ASN A 1 19.87 18.46 -20.15
N LYS A 2 20.14 19.38 -19.19
CA LYS A 2 20.22 19.07 -17.77
C LYS A 2 19.38 20.07 -17.00
N PHE A 3 18.51 19.58 -16.12
CA PHE A 3 17.65 20.38 -15.28
C PHE A 3 17.67 19.83 -13.85
N SER A 4 17.73 20.70 -12.86
CA SER A 4 17.76 20.29 -11.45
C SER A 4 16.81 21.14 -10.61
N ILE A 5 16.10 20.49 -9.70
CA ILE A 5 15.25 21.12 -8.68
C ILE A 5 15.85 20.73 -7.32
N HIS A 6 15.95 21.72 -6.44
CA HIS A 6 16.41 21.55 -5.08
C HIS A 6 15.42 22.19 -4.12
N HIS A 7 15.08 21.48 -3.06
CA HIS A 7 14.27 21.99 -1.96
C HIS A 7 14.76 21.32 -0.67
N ASP A 8 15.46 22.06 0.17
CA ASP A 8 16.17 21.55 1.33
C ASP A 8 17.11 20.39 0.95
N ASP A 9 16.96 19.21 1.59
CA ASP A 9 17.74 18.00 1.29
C ASP A 9 17.18 17.19 0.09
N GLN A 10 16.08 17.64 -0.51
CA GLN A 10 15.43 16.97 -1.63
C GLN A 10 16.01 17.44 -2.96
N HIS A 11 16.38 16.50 -3.81
CA HIS A 11 16.93 16.81 -5.12
C HIS A 11 16.26 15.97 -6.21
N ILE A 12 15.90 16.64 -7.30
CA ILE A 12 15.46 16.00 -8.54
C ILE A 12 16.43 16.47 -9.63
N LEU A 13 17.11 15.53 -10.27
CA LEU A 13 17.96 15.79 -11.41
C LEU A 13 17.40 15.10 -12.65
N ILE A 14 17.09 15.89 -13.66
CA ILE A 14 16.63 15.39 -14.96
C ILE A 14 17.75 15.62 -15.97
N ASN A 15 18.15 14.57 -16.67
CA ASN A 15 19.23 14.60 -17.63
C ASN A 15 18.85 13.81 -18.88
N GLY A 16 19.28 14.27 -20.06
CA GLY A 16 19.03 13.62 -21.34
C GLY A 16 18.05 14.36 -22.25
N ASN A 17 17.50 13.65 -23.22
CA ASN A 17 16.59 14.17 -24.23
C ASN A 17 15.34 13.28 -24.33
N ALA A 18 14.18 13.91 -24.40
CA ALA A 18 12.91 13.24 -24.68
C ALA A 18 12.63 13.37 -26.18
N THR A 19 12.74 12.28 -26.92
CA THR A 19 12.51 12.23 -28.38
C THR A 19 11.70 11.01 -28.79
N LYS A 20 11.62 10.74 -30.10
CA LYS A 20 11.05 9.50 -30.66
C LYS A 20 12.10 8.39 -30.83
N ASP A 21 13.40 8.73 -30.72
CA ASP A 21 14.49 7.77 -30.90
C ASP A 21 14.64 6.91 -29.63
N ILE A 22 14.78 5.61 -29.81
CA ILE A 22 15.04 4.64 -28.73
C ILE A 22 16.44 4.79 -28.13
N ASN A 23 17.38 5.39 -28.85
CA ASN A 23 18.71 5.64 -28.35
C ASN A 23 18.80 6.89 -27.47
N ASP A 24 17.80 7.75 -27.52
CA ASP A 24 17.70 8.93 -26.67
C ASP A 24 17.01 8.56 -25.35
N GLU A 25 17.77 8.71 -24.28
CA GLU A 25 17.31 8.43 -22.90
C GLU A 25 17.14 9.73 -22.11
N ILE A 26 16.07 9.82 -21.37
CA ILE A 26 15.90 10.76 -20.26
C ILE A 26 16.01 10.01 -18.95
N THR A 27 16.81 10.54 -18.03
CA THR A 27 17.01 9.98 -16.69
C THR A 27 16.51 10.99 -15.68
N VAL A 28 15.73 10.51 -14.71
CA VAL A 28 15.29 11.26 -13.54
C VAL A 28 15.90 10.62 -12.30
N GLU A 29 16.81 11.34 -11.67
CA GLU A 29 17.41 10.93 -10.40
C GLU A 29 16.69 11.64 -9.25
N LEU A 30 16.25 10.86 -8.27
CA LEU A 30 15.60 11.33 -7.05
C LEU A 30 16.52 11.12 -5.86
N LYS A 31 16.60 12.11 -4.98
CA LYS A 31 17.27 11.99 -3.68
C LYS A 31 16.40 12.56 -2.60
N ASP A 32 15.98 11.69 -1.70
CA ASP A 32 15.14 12.00 -0.53
C ASP A 32 13.88 12.84 -0.86
N VAL A 33 13.25 12.60 -2.03
CA VAL A 33 12.08 13.34 -2.51
C VAL A 33 10.82 12.80 -1.83
N ASN A 34 9.97 13.68 -1.31
CA ASN A 34 8.70 13.30 -0.70
C ASN A 34 7.79 12.61 -1.73
N VAL A 35 7.35 11.39 -1.40
CA VAL A 35 6.49 10.54 -2.26
C VAL A 35 5.18 11.25 -2.61
N SER A 36 4.59 12.01 -1.68
CA SER A 36 3.34 12.76 -1.93
C SER A 36 3.48 13.76 -3.07
N TYR A 37 4.65 14.37 -3.26
CA TYR A 37 4.89 15.28 -4.39
C TYR A 37 4.93 14.51 -5.72
N ILE A 38 5.56 13.32 -5.73
CA ILE A 38 5.63 12.49 -6.94
C ILE A 38 4.23 12.03 -7.34
N LEU A 39 3.43 11.55 -6.39
CA LEU A 39 2.06 11.10 -6.63
C LEU A 39 1.14 12.24 -7.05
N GLY A 40 1.34 13.43 -6.49
CA GLY A 40 0.64 14.65 -6.91
C GLY A 40 0.86 15.01 -8.38
N LEU A 41 2.07 14.79 -8.92
CA LEU A 41 2.37 15.04 -10.34
C LEU A 41 1.60 14.11 -11.29
N VAL A 42 1.27 12.90 -10.86
CA VAL A 42 0.48 11.93 -11.64
C VAL A 42 -1.01 11.91 -11.25
N ASN A 43 -1.43 12.89 -10.45
CA ASN A 43 -2.82 13.05 -9.99
C ASN A 43 -3.40 11.80 -9.30
N PHE A 44 -2.57 11.11 -8.53
CA PHE A 44 -2.96 9.93 -7.77
C PHE A 44 -3.34 10.34 -6.34
N HIS A 45 -4.63 10.26 -6.02
CA HIS A 45 -5.20 10.70 -4.73
C HIS A 45 -6.16 9.68 -4.10
N SER A 46 -6.20 8.46 -4.63
CA SER A 46 -7.16 7.43 -4.17
C SER A 46 -6.84 6.90 -2.78
N VAL A 47 -5.56 6.92 -2.41
CA VAL A 47 -5.02 6.50 -1.11
C VAL A 47 -3.76 7.31 -0.80
N GLU A 48 -3.44 7.44 0.49
CA GLU A 48 -2.28 8.18 0.95
C GLU A 48 -1.05 7.28 1.08
N PHE A 49 0.02 7.62 0.37
CA PHE A 49 1.35 7.09 0.57
C PHE A 49 2.31 8.20 0.97
N ALA A 50 3.17 7.94 1.95
CA ALA A 50 4.22 8.88 2.33
C ALA A 50 5.57 8.19 2.48
N GLY A 51 6.63 9.01 2.62
CA GLY A 51 8.01 8.60 2.74
C GLY A 51 8.91 9.43 1.83
N TYR A 52 10.19 9.05 1.77
CA TYR A 52 11.22 9.77 1.02
C TYR A 52 11.85 8.86 0.00
N ALA A 53 11.63 9.18 -1.27
CA ALA A 53 12.08 8.41 -2.42
C ALA A 53 13.50 8.79 -2.85
N THR A 54 14.34 7.78 -3.02
CA THR A 54 15.68 7.90 -3.62
C THR A 54 15.82 6.83 -4.68
N GLY A 55 16.29 7.18 -5.87
CA GLY A 55 16.48 6.23 -6.96
C GLY A 55 16.50 6.87 -8.33
N ILE A 56 16.30 6.05 -9.35
CA ILE A 56 16.43 6.46 -10.76
C ILE A 56 15.23 5.92 -11.53
N ALA A 57 14.63 6.80 -12.35
CA ALA A 57 13.71 6.43 -13.41
C ALA A 57 14.33 6.78 -14.78
N ARG A 58 14.07 5.95 -15.78
CA ARG A 58 14.53 6.15 -17.14
C ARG A 58 13.36 6.07 -18.11
N GLY A 59 13.46 6.85 -19.17
CA GLY A 59 12.50 6.81 -20.27
C GLY A 59 13.20 6.94 -21.61
N ARG A 60 12.74 6.18 -22.61
CA ARG A 60 13.22 6.21 -23.99
C ARG A 60 12.05 6.31 -24.94
N SER A 61 12.32 6.87 -26.13
CA SER A 61 11.31 7.00 -27.19
C SER A 61 9.98 7.61 -26.71
N LEU A 62 10.04 8.58 -25.80
CA LEU A 62 8.84 9.10 -25.10
C LEU A 62 7.77 9.69 -26.01
N PHE A 63 8.15 10.17 -27.20
CA PHE A 63 7.25 10.69 -28.22
C PHE A 63 7.00 9.71 -29.39
N GLY A 64 7.48 8.45 -29.24
CA GLY A 64 7.28 7.35 -30.19
C GLY A 64 6.58 6.17 -29.52
N THR A 65 7.31 5.07 -29.38
CA THR A 65 6.91 3.90 -28.60
C THR A 65 7.62 3.97 -27.24
N PRO A 66 7.01 4.53 -26.20
CA PRO A 66 7.70 4.81 -24.96
C PRO A 66 8.04 3.54 -24.19
N GLU A 67 9.29 3.49 -23.75
CA GLU A 67 9.79 2.56 -22.75
C GLU A 67 10.17 3.33 -21.50
N ALA A 68 9.83 2.82 -20.31
CA ALA A 68 10.26 3.41 -19.07
C ALA A 68 10.46 2.35 -17.99
N ASP A 69 11.48 2.57 -17.17
CA ASP A 69 11.77 1.77 -15.98
C ASP A 69 12.15 2.66 -14.80
N ALA A 70 11.95 2.15 -13.58
CA ALA A 70 12.37 2.81 -12.37
C ALA A 70 12.86 1.81 -11.32
N LYS A 71 13.84 2.25 -10.52
CA LYS A 71 14.31 1.57 -9.30
C LYS A 71 14.37 2.60 -8.19
N ILE A 72 13.46 2.48 -7.25
CA ILE A 72 13.24 3.47 -6.19
C ILE A 72 13.29 2.77 -4.84
N LYS A 73 13.99 3.40 -3.90
CA LYS A 73 13.93 3.07 -2.48
C LYS A 73 13.18 4.18 -1.75
N VAL A 74 12.16 3.83 -0.97
CA VAL A 74 11.40 4.76 -0.15
C VAL A 74 11.67 4.49 1.32
N LYS A 75 12.31 5.42 2.00
CA LYS A 75 12.49 5.39 3.46
C LYS A 75 11.25 5.91 4.16
N ASN A 76 10.99 5.44 5.38
CA ASN A 76 9.83 5.80 6.19
C ASN A 76 8.52 5.67 5.39
N PHE A 77 8.41 4.57 4.64
CA PHE A 77 7.25 4.29 3.82
C PHE A 77 6.03 4.03 4.70
N THR A 78 4.96 4.75 4.43
CA THR A 78 3.65 4.59 5.10
C THR A 78 2.55 4.44 4.08
N PHE A 79 1.47 3.78 4.49
CA PHE A 79 0.20 3.68 3.78
C PHE A 79 -0.90 4.12 4.75
N GLU A 80 -1.72 5.12 4.38
CA GLU A 80 -2.80 5.68 5.21
C GLU A 80 -2.33 5.96 6.65
N GLY A 81 -1.15 6.58 6.80
CA GLY A 81 -0.54 6.86 8.09
C GLY A 81 0.12 5.66 8.78
N GLY A 82 -0.19 4.42 8.37
CA GLY A 82 0.38 3.20 8.95
C GLY A 82 1.79 2.90 8.42
N ARG A 83 2.70 2.59 9.32
CA ARG A 83 4.11 2.33 9.01
C ARG A 83 4.29 0.98 8.32
N LEU A 84 4.99 0.98 7.18
CA LEU A 84 5.42 -0.22 6.44
C LEU A 84 6.96 -0.36 6.33
N GLY A 85 7.72 0.63 6.81
CA GLY A 85 9.18 0.59 6.91
C GLY A 85 9.92 1.16 5.72
N THR A 86 10.78 0.39 5.08
CA THR A 86 11.51 0.79 3.87
C THR A 86 11.04 -0.04 2.69
N LEU A 87 10.58 0.61 1.63
CA LEU A 87 10.15 -0.01 0.39
C LEU A 87 11.27 0.06 -0.65
N ASP A 88 11.67 -1.08 -1.19
CA ASP A 88 12.44 -1.20 -2.42
C ASP A 88 11.47 -1.58 -3.55
N VAL A 89 11.35 -0.76 -4.59
CA VAL A 89 10.41 -0.98 -5.69
C VAL A 89 11.10 -0.87 -7.04
N LYS A 90 10.77 -1.81 -7.93
CA LYS A 90 11.03 -1.75 -9.37
C LYS A 90 9.72 -1.57 -10.08
N ALA A 91 9.72 -0.70 -11.07
CA ALA A 91 8.56 -0.48 -11.91
C ALA A 91 9.01 -0.42 -13.38
N ASP A 92 8.17 -0.90 -14.27
CA ASP A 92 8.36 -0.79 -15.71
C ASP A 92 7.03 -0.50 -16.42
N TRP A 93 7.12 0.28 -17.49
CA TRP A 93 5.97 0.64 -18.30
C TRP A 93 5.70 -0.41 -19.38
N ASN A 94 4.52 -1.00 -19.35
CA ASN A 94 4.01 -1.86 -20.42
C ASN A 94 3.13 -1.03 -21.37
N ILE A 95 3.66 -0.73 -22.56
CA ILE A 95 2.96 0.09 -23.54
C ILE A 95 1.70 -0.58 -24.10
N ASN A 96 1.68 -1.91 -24.21
CA ASN A 96 0.56 -2.63 -24.81
C ASN A 96 -0.69 -2.46 -23.94
N ASP A 97 -0.52 -2.61 -22.65
CA ASP A 97 -1.61 -2.57 -21.67
C ASP A 97 -1.79 -1.16 -21.08
N GLY A 98 -0.84 -0.24 -21.31
CA GLY A 98 -0.82 1.07 -20.68
C GLY A 98 -0.78 0.97 -19.15
N ALA A 99 0.03 0.03 -18.67
CA ALA A 99 0.15 -0.32 -17.27
C ALA A 99 1.59 -0.11 -16.77
N ILE A 100 1.72 0.16 -15.49
CA ILE A 100 2.98 0.18 -14.76
C ILE A 100 3.04 -1.12 -13.97
N ASN A 101 3.91 -2.04 -14.38
CA ASN A 101 4.21 -3.23 -13.59
C ASN A 101 5.01 -2.84 -12.35
N ILE A 102 4.72 -3.47 -11.23
CA ILE A 102 5.30 -3.18 -9.92
C ILE A 102 5.84 -4.47 -9.29
N ASP A 103 7.08 -4.43 -8.83
CA ASP A 103 7.71 -5.43 -7.98
C ASP A 103 8.34 -4.72 -6.79
N GLY A 104 7.66 -4.75 -5.65
CA GLY A 104 8.01 -4.01 -4.44
C GLY A 104 8.17 -4.91 -3.23
N LEU A 105 9.14 -4.58 -2.39
CA LEU A 105 9.38 -5.25 -1.12
C LEU A 105 9.54 -4.21 -0.02
N ALA A 106 8.57 -4.13 0.89
CA ALA A 106 8.67 -3.31 2.08
C ALA A 106 9.18 -4.15 3.26
N LEU A 107 10.17 -3.60 3.98
CA LEU A 107 10.79 -4.24 5.13
C LEU A 107 10.76 -3.29 6.33
N ASP A 108 10.09 -3.71 7.41
CA ASP A 108 10.04 -2.99 8.67
C ASP A 108 10.77 -3.75 9.77
N GLU A 109 11.70 -3.07 10.43
CA GLU A 109 12.53 -3.58 11.53
C GLU A 109 13.24 -4.94 11.23
N GLY A 110 13.50 -5.23 9.96
CA GLY A 110 14.20 -6.44 9.53
C GLY A 110 13.41 -7.76 9.68
N LYS A 111 12.17 -7.71 10.14
CA LYS A 111 11.36 -8.91 10.44
C LYS A 111 9.94 -8.88 9.90
N ARG A 112 9.43 -7.71 9.53
CA ARG A 112 8.09 -7.54 8.94
C ARG A 112 8.25 -7.28 7.46
N ILE A 113 7.58 -8.08 6.65
CA ILE A 113 7.77 -8.11 5.20
C ILE A 113 6.43 -7.93 4.52
N THR A 114 6.37 -6.99 3.56
CA THR A 114 5.24 -6.83 2.65
C THR A 114 5.76 -6.88 1.21
N ASP A 115 5.51 -7.98 0.52
CA ASP A 115 5.83 -8.19 -0.90
C ASP A 115 4.63 -7.74 -1.72
N ILE A 116 4.85 -6.91 -2.74
CA ILE A 116 3.81 -6.28 -3.57
C ILE A 116 4.15 -6.51 -5.03
N LYS A 117 3.31 -7.26 -5.75
CA LYS A 117 3.52 -7.56 -7.17
C LYS A 117 2.25 -7.36 -7.98
N GLY A 118 2.40 -6.90 -9.21
CA GLY A 118 1.28 -6.75 -10.13
C GLY A 118 1.41 -5.49 -10.94
N TYR A 119 0.29 -4.82 -11.21
CA TYR A 119 0.29 -3.60 -12.01
C TYR A 119 -0.75 -2.56 -11.57
N VAL A 120 -0.49 -1.33 -11.98
CA VAL A 120 -1.47 -0.24 -11.98
C VAL A 120 -1.58 0.29 -13.41
N SER A 121 -2.79 0.33 -13.97
CA SER A 121 -3.05 0.85 -15.31
C SER A 121 -3.75 2.20 -15.28
N PRO A 122 -3.02 3.30 -15.48
CA PRO A 122 -3.65 4.62 -15.66
C PRO A 122 -4.56 4.67 -16.88
N LYS A 123 -4.21 3.95 -17.97
CA LYS A 123 -4.98 3.91 -19.23
C LYS A 123 -6.34 3.26 -19.05
N ASN A 124 -6.39 2.12 -18.35
CA ASN A 124 -7.62 1.37 -18.13
C ASN A 124 -8.32 1.78 -16.82
N SER A 125 -7.66 2.64 -16.02
CA SER A 125 -8.09 3.06 -14.69
C SER A 125 -8.35 1.87 -13.76
N ASP A 126 -7.47 0.87 -13.76
CA ASP A 126 -7.57 -0.33 -12.94
C ASP A 126 -6.25 -0.68 -12.24
N ILE A 127 -6.34 -1.60 -11.28
CA ILE A 127 -5.23 -2.11 -10.47
C ILE A 127 -5.40 -3.61 -10.26
N ASP A 128 -4.29 -4.33 -10.30
CA ASP A 128 -4.20 -5.72 -9.86
C ASP A 128 -2.85 -5.93 -9.17
N LEU A 129 -2.89 -5.91 -7.84
CA LEU A 129 -1.71 -6.14 -7.01
C LEU A 129 -1.94 -7.34 -6.11
N HIS A 130 -0.97 -8.25 -6.10
CA HIS A 130 -0.88 -9.36 -5.17
C HIS A 130 0.07 -8.98 -4.03
N ILE A 131 -0.45 -8.97 -2.80
CA ILE A 131 0.26 -8.61 -1.59
C ILE A 131 0.45 -9.85 -0.72
N LYS A 132 1.72 -10.17 -0.42
CA LYS A 132 2.07 -11.17 0.60
C LYS A 132 2.60 -10.47 1.82
N ALA A 133 1.84 -10.55 2.91
CA ALA A 133 2.19 -9.99 4.20
C ALA A 133 2.80 -11.06 5.11
N LYS A 134 3.89 -10.72 5.79
CA LYS A 134 4.46 -11.50 6.87
C LYS A 134 4.68 -10.59 8.07
N ASN A 135 3.85 -10.77 9.08
CA ASN A 135 3.87 -9.96 10.30
C ASN A 135 3.82 -8.43 9.99
N THR A 136 3.07 -8.05 8.96
CA THR A 136 2.94 -6.65 8.52
C THR A 136 2.10 -5.87 9.52
N ARG A 137 2.52 -4.66 9.90
CA ARG A 137 1.72 -3.76 10.73
C ARG A 137 0.45 -3.35 10.02
N LEU A 138 -0.66 -3.37 10.74
CA LEU A 138 -1.97 -2.93 10.25
C LEU A 138 -2.39 -1.58 10.87
N GLU A 139 -1.41 -0.72 11.21
CA GLU A 139 -1.66 0.60 11.79
C GLU A 139 -2.57 1.49 10.93
N PHE A 140 -2.56 1.29 9.61
CA PHE A 140 -3.46 2.00 8.69
C PHE A 140 -4.95 1.77 9.01
N LEU A 141 -5.30 0.70 9.73
CA LEU A 141 -6.66 0.47 10.19
C LEU A 141 -7.15 1.56 11.16
N ASN A 142 -6.25 2.29 11.84
CA ASN A 142 -6.64 3.42 12.66
C ASN A 142 -7.36 4.49 11.84
N THR A 143 -6.95 4.72 10.58
CA THR A 143 -7.61 5.69 9.68
C THR A 143 -9.03 5.24 9.29
N PHE A 144 -9.26 3.94 9.16
CA PHE A 144 -10.54 3.40 8.68
C PHE A 144 -11.50 3.02 9.81
N CYS A 145 -11.01 2.73 11.00
CA CYS A 145 -11.76 2.14 12.10
C CYS A 145 -11.87 3.04 13.35
N ASP A 146 -11.42 4.29 13.30
CA ASP A 146 -11.33 5.24 14.41
C ASP A 146 -12.67 5.47 15.14
N SER A 147 -13.78 5.31 14.42
CA SER A 147 -15.13 5.50 14.98
C SER A 147 -15.52 4.39 15.97
N PHE A 148 -14.90 3.22 15.94
CA PHE A 148 -15.27 2.08 16.79
C PHE A 148 -14.09 1.30 17.37
N LEU A 149 -12.87 1.44 16.84
CA LEU A 149 -11.64 0.89 17.39
C LEU A 149 -10.64 2.01 17.72
N ASN A 150 -9.78 1.73 18.69
CA ASN A 150 -8.66 2.60 19.05
C ASN A 150 -7.43 1.77 19.40
N ASP A 151 -6.27 2.43 19.47
CA ASP A 151 -4.99 1.83 19.87
C ASP A 151 -4.72 0.48 19.19
N ILE A 152 -4.89 0.44 17.86
CA ILE A 152 -4.72 -0.77 17.07
C ILE A 152 -3.21 -1.07 16.94
N ASP A 153 -2.74 -2.11 17.66
CA ASP A 153 -1.41 -2.71 17.51
C ASP A 153 -1.57 -4.16 17.02
N VAL A 154 -1.97 -4.27 15.76
CA VAL A 154 -2.31 -5.54 15.10
C VAL A 154 -1.39 -5.79 13.93
N TYR A 155 -1.05 -7.04 13.71
CA TYR A 155 -0.17 -7.53 12.66
C TYR A 155 -0.89 -8.58 11.81
N GLY A 156 -0.64 -8.53 10.50
CA GLY A 156 -1.21 -9.45 9.53
C GLY A 156 -0.17 -10.34 8.86
N THR A 157 -0.53 -11.62 8.66
CA THR A 157 0.24 -12.57 7.87
C THR A 157 -0.70 -13.31 6.92
N GLY A 158 -0.50 -13.15 5.62
CA GLY A 158 -1.40 -13.75 4.62
C GLY A 158 -1.20 -13.19 3.22
N GLU A 159 -2.17 -13.47 2.36
CA GLU A 159 -2.17 -13.02 0.97
C GLU A 159 -3.46 -12.26 0.68
N VAL A 160 -3.32 -11.07 0.06
CA VAL A 160 -4.42 -10.19 -0.30
C VAL A 160 -4.21 -9.68 -1.71
N ASN A 161 -5.24 -9.77 -2.54
CA ASN A 161 -5.28 -9.15 -3.84
C ASN A 161 -6.02 -7.80 -3.74
N VAL A 162 -5.41 -6.78 -4.31
CA VAL A 162 -5.96 -5.42 -4.44
C VAL A 162 -6.34 -5.25 -5.90
N VAL A 163 -7.62 -5.35 -6.23
CA VAL A 163 -8.07 -5.45 -7.62
C VAL A 163 -9.21 -4.50 -7.94
N GLY A 164 -9.41 -4.23 -9.24
CA GLY A 164 -10.56 -3.53 -9.78
C GLY A 164 -10.30 -2.09 -10.20
N PRO A 165 -11.35 -1.33 -10.50
CA PRO A 165 -11.21 0.06 -10.93
C PRO A 165 -10.56 0.93 -9.84
N LEU A 166 -9.67 1.86 -10.22
CA LEU A 166 -8.98 2.77 -9.28
C LEU A 166 -9.93 3.58 -8.38
N LYS A 167 -11.18 3.76 -8.81
CA LYS A 167 -12.23 4.45 -8.04
C LYS A 167 -13.09 3.51 -7.17
N ALA A 168 -12.89 2.19 -7.29
CA ALA A 168 -13.68 1.17 -6.60
C ALA A 168 -12.82 -0.06 -6.34
N ILE A 169 -11.71 0.14 -5.62
CA ILE A 169 -10.73 -0.89 -5.30
C ILE A 169 -11.35 -1.91 -4.35
N GLN A 170 -11.12 -3.19 -4.62
CA GLN A 170 -11.57 -4.32 -3.82
C GLN A 170 -10.37 -5.03 -3.20
N LEU A 171 -10.55 -5.50 -1.95
CA LEU A 171 -9.58 -6.36 -1.26
C LEU A 171 -10.16 -7.77 -1.20
N ILE A 172 -9.42 -8.73 -1.70
CA ILE A 172 -9.85 -10.14 -1.72
C ILE A 172 -8.71 -11.00 -1.21
N GLY A 173 -8.95 -11.77 -0.15
CA GLY A 173 -7.90 -12.60 0.39
C GLY A 173 -8.18 -13.19 1.76
N LYS A 174 -7.10 -13.60 2.40
CA LYS A 174 -7.11 -14.17 3.74
C LYS A 174 -5.83 -13.79 4.46
N ALA A 175 -5.98 -13.37 5.71
CA ALA A 175 -4.85 -13.10 6.59
C ALA A 175 -5.12 -13.65 8.00
N LYS A 176 -4.07 -14.15 8.64
CA LYS A 176 -4.04 -14.33 10.08
C LYS A 176 -3.75 -13.00 10.71
N VAL A 177 -4.48 -12.67 11.78
CA VAL A 177 -4.32 -11.41 12.49
C VAL A 177 -3.98 -11.67 13.95
N GLU A 178 -2.99 -10.97 14.48
CA GLU A 178 -2.54 -11.08 15.86
C GLU A 178 -2.17 -9.70 16.41
N GLY A 179 -2.40 -9.50 17.71
CA GLY A 179 -2.12 -8.22 18.38
C GLY A 179 -3.27 -7.76 19.26
N THR A 180 -3.32 -6.48 19.55
CA THR A 180 -4.33 -5.88 20.42
C THR A 180 -5.05 -4.73 19.74
N ALA A 181 -6.33 -4.58 20.08
CA ALA A 181 -7.12 -3.41 19.68
C ALA A 181 -8.11 -3.04 20.79
N GLY A 182 -8.32 -1.75 20.99
CA GLY A 182 -9.36 -1.23 21.87
C GLY A 182 -10.70 -1.14 21.15
N VAL A 183 -11.79 -1.50 21.81
CA VAL A 183 -13.17 -1.28 21.33
C VAL A 183 -13.73 -0.08 22.06
N THR A 184 -13.90 1.02 21.33
CA THR A 184 -14.25 2.34 21.89
C THR A 184 -15.57 2.30 22.69
N SER A 185 -16.60 1.66 22.15
CA SER A 185 -17.92 1.59 22.79
C SER A 185 -17.95 0.75 24.09
N LEU A 186 -17.00 -0.19 24.22
CA LEU A 186 -16.88 -1.06 25.38
C LEU A 186 -15.81 -0.60 26.37
N ASN A 187 -15.01 0.39 25.97
CA ASN A 187 -13.85 0.90 26.74
C ASN A 187 -12.93 -0.23 27.24
N THR A 188 -12.68 -1.20 26.38
CA THR A 188 -11.86 -2.38 26.72
C THR A 188 -10.99 -2.80 25.54
N TYR A 189 -9.95 -3.60 25.84
CA TYR A 189 -9.00 -4.11 24.85
C TYR A 189 -9.18 -5.61 24.67
N TYR A 190 -9.04 -6.03 23.44
CA TYR A 190 -9.03 -7.45 23.09
C TYR A 190 -7.73 -7.82 22.39
N THR A 191 -7.28 -9.04 22.63
CA THR A 191 -6.11 -9.65 22.00
C THR A 191 -6.56 -10.70 20.99
N LEU A 192 -6.02 -10.60 19.76
CA LEU A 192 -6.14 -11.59 18.69
C LEU A 192 -4.88 -12.46 18.66
N ARG A 193 -5.00 -13.77 18.43
CA ARG A 193 -3.86 -14.71 18.50
C ARG A 193 -3.65 -15.53 17.23
N GLY A 194 -3.86 -14.93 16.06
CA GLY A 194 -3.53 -15.52 14.76
C GLY A 194 -4.65 -16.31 14.11
N ASP A 195 -5.90 -16.04 14.43
CA ASP A 195 -7.03 -16.56 13.70
C ASP A 195 -7.16 -15.90 12.31
N SER A 196 -7.92 -16.52 11.43
CA SER A 196 -7.97 -16.14 10.02
C SER A 196 -9.16 -15.28 9.70
N VAL A 197 -8.88 -14.06 9.28
CA VAL A 197 -9.87 -13.11 8.74
C VAL A 197 -9.93 -13.25 7.22
N TYR A 198 -11.12 -13.22 6.66
CA TYR A 198 -11.36 -13.32 5.22
C TYR A 198 -11.80 -11.98 4.66
N LEU A 199 -11.14 -11.54 3.59
CA LEU A 199 -11.47 -10.31 2.89
C LEU A 199 -12.23 -10.68 1.61
N THR A 200 -13.39 -10.05 1.44
CA THR A 200 -14.21 -10.10 0.22
C THR A 200 -14.43 -8.67 -0.27
N PRO A 201 -14.96 -8.44 -1.48
CA PRO A 201 -15.09 -7.09 -2.04
C PRO A 201 -15.77 -6.05 -1.13
N ASP A 202 -16.73 -6.50 -0.30
CA ASP A 202 -17.57 -5.62 0.53
C ASP A 202 -17.53 -5.96 2.03
N ASP A 203 -16.76 -7.01 2.41
CA ASP A 203 -16.74 -7.53 3.77
C ASP A 203 -15.36 -7.97 4.24
N ILE A 204 -15.10 -7.73 5.53
CA ILE A 204 -14.08 -8.44 6.31
C ILE A 204 -14.83 -9.39 7.24
N VAL A 205 -14.60 -10.69 7.09
CA VAL A 205 -15.40 -11.75 7.73
C VAL A 205 -14.60 -12.46 8.81
N PHE A 206 -15.15 -12.53 9.99
CA PHE A 206 -14.65 -13.26 11.15
C PHE A 206 -15.46 -14.54 11.36
N LYS A 207 -14.77 -15.69 11.50
CA LYS A 207 -15.40 -17.01 11.62
C LYS A 207 -14.82 -17.81 12.77
N ASN A 208 -15.50 -17.79 13.91
CA ASN A 208 -15.05 -18.42 15.14
C ASN A 208 -13.67 -17.96 15.60
N ASP A 209 -13.40 -16.66 15.38
CA ASP A 209 -12.11 -16.08 15.77
C ASP A 209 -12.04 -15.89 17.27
N SER A 210 -10.95 -16.34 17.88
CA SER A 210 -10.71 -16.25 19.32
C SER A 210 -10.22 -14.86 19.68
N ILE A 211 -10.93 -14.23 20.60
CA ILE A 211 -10.48 -12.99 21.24
C ILE A 211 -10.31 -13.20 22.73
N TYR A 212 -9.37 -12.47 23.31
CA TYR A 212 -9.09 -12.54 24.74
C TYR A 212 -9.20 -11.15 25.35
N ASP A 213 -9.94 -11.04 26.44
CA ASP A 213 -10.01 -9.79 27.18
C ASP A 213 -8.72 -9.51 27.97
N ARG A 214 -8.71 -8.42 28.72
CA ARG A 214 -7.58 -8.00 29.54
C ARG A 214 -7.19 -9.01 30.61
N ASP A 215 -8.17 -9.76 31.12
CA ASP A 215 -8.01 -10.77 32.16
C ASP A 215 -7.68 -12.16 31.57
N GLY A 216 -7.67 -12.28 30.26
CA GLY A 216 -7.36 -13.51 29.53
C GLY A 216 -8.55 -14.43 29.30
N HIS A 217 -9.79 -13.98 29.55
CA HIS A 217 -10.97 -14.76 29.25
C HIS A 217 -11.18 -14.86 27.75
N LEU A 218 -11.51 -16.06 27.29
CA LEU A 218 -11.79 -16.36 25.89
C LEU A 218 -13.19 -15.89 25.49
N GLY A 219 -13.27 -15.10 24.43
CA GLY A 219 -14.48 -14.86 23.65
C GLY A 219 -14.34 -15.42 22.26
N ILE A 220 -15.43 -15.76 21.62
CA ILE A 220 -15.49 -16.15 20.20
C ILE A 220 -16.25 -15.09 19.44
N VAL A 221 -15.63 -14.59 18.35
CA VAL A 221 -16.23 -13.59 17.46
C VAL A 221 -16.61 -14.23 16.15
N ASN A 222 -17.86 -14.03 15.78
CA ASN A 222 -18.40 -14.28 14.46
C ASN A 222 -19.01 -12.99 13.94
N GLY A 223 -18.82 -12.67 12.67
CA GLY A 223 -19.47 -11.51 12.11
C GLY A 223 -18.75 -10.88 10.94
N HIS A 224 -19.19 -9.69 10.65
CA HIS A 224 -18.82 -8.95 9.45
C HIS A 224 -18.46 -7.52 9.78
N LEU A 225 -17.37 -7.04 9.23
CA LEU A 225 -17.08 -5.62 9.09
C LEU A 225 -17.31 -5.26 7.62
N ARG A 226 -18.49 -4.72 7.33
CA ARG A 226 -18.90 -4.35 5.97
C ARG A 226 -18.35 -2.98 5.60
N HIS A 227 -18.03 -2.80 4.34
CA HIS A 227 -17.58 -1.52 3.81
C HIS A 227 -18.05 -1.33 2.36
N LYS A 228 -17.99 -0.09 1.89
CA LYS A 228 -18.18 0.23 0.48
C LYS A 228 -16.94 0.95 -0.02
N ASN A 229 -16.14 0.28 -0.87
CA ASN A 229 -14.87 0.80 -1.38
C ASN A 229 -13.94 1.31 -0.25
N LEU A 230 -13.76 0.51 0.81
CA LEU A 230 -12.97 0.84 2.01
C LEU A 230 -13.43 2.11 2.74
N SER A 231 -14.70 2.43 2.64
CA SER A 231 -15.35 3.54 3.34
C SER A 231 -16.71 3.12 3.89
N ASN A 232 -17.35 3.96 4.70
CA ASN A 232 -18.66 3.70 5.30
C ASN A 232 -18.73 2.35 6.01
N PHE A 233 -17.78 2.12 6.90
CA PHE A 233 -17.71 0.88 7.67
C PHE A 233 -18.93 0.71 8.58
N SER A 234 -19.47 -0.50 8.61
CA SER A 234 -20.49 -0.95 9.55
C SER A 234 -20.16 -2.37 10.04
N TYR A 235 -20.49 -2.67 11.26
CA TYR A 235 -20.18 -3.96 11.89
C TYR A 235 -21.41 -4.69 12.37
N ASP A 236 -21.33 -6.02 12.34
CA ASP A 236 -22.34 -6.94 12.82
C ASP A 236 -21.62 -8.16 13.40
N PHE A 237 -21.48 -8.20 14.72
CA PHE A 237 -20.73 -9.23 15.43
C PHE A 237 -21.60 -9.92 16.48
N ASN A 238 -21.40 -11.24 16.62
CA ASN A 238 -21.96 -12.10 17.66
C ASN A 238 -20.87 -12.76 18.47
#